data_eb17ea625c227af808ec21d7263bb1c1
#
_entry.id   eb17ea625c227af808ec21d7263bb1c1
#
_cell.length_a   1.000
_cell.length_b   1.000
_cell.length_c   1.000
_cell.angle_alpha   90.00
_cell.angle_beta   90.00
_cell.angle_gamma   90.00
#
_symmetry.space_group_name_H-M   'P 1'
#
loop_
_entity.id
_entity.type
_entity.pdbx_description
1 polymer ?
#
loop_
_entity_poly.entity_id
_entity_poly.type
_entity_poly.pdbx_seq_one_letter_code
_entity_poly.pdbx_strand_id
1 'polypeptide(L)'
;MSAVSPDSPAPDPGAPATWREAFLRSPGPRSWPAAAALYIKGLLMGAADIVPGVSGGTIAFVTGIYDDFVNAVASFDAAALAAFCRGAWKRALGGVHLRFLLCLAAGIVTAIFALSGVIQTCMEKYPVPTWSLFFGLILGSAVVIFREVPRWSLPRVLLVLAGAAAAWWVCGLIPVSTPETLPFYFFCGAVAICAMALPGISGSFLLLVLGKYYPVIAAVHAVKNAVKAVLGGDLAAASAILFDPAARPFWILVCLALGQVCGLVCFSRFLKWLLARWHAGTMCVLAGMMLGALRRIWPWKQAVRIDCLHEGGLEKVKIIEERLVGPGAFAREYAQAVTDRWENGAAAVREAVAPGADPQVALAVALMVAGAALVLAVEWLAKGKRKEAA
;
A
#
# COMPACT_ATOMS: atom_id res chain seq x y z
N MET A 1 5.09 32.75 -43.94
CA MET A 1 3.64 32.72 -43.64
C MET A 1 3.18 31.29 -43.85
N SER A 2 3.11 30.51 -42.81
CA SER A 2 2.64 29.10 -42.85
C SER A 2 1.13 29.10 -42.79
N ALA A 3 0.50 28.59 -43.84
CA ALA A 3 -0.95 28.44 -43.94
C ALA A 3 -1.47 27.51 -42.85
N VAL A 4 -2.35 28.02 -42.01
CA VAL A 4 -3.12 27.21 -41.01
C VAL A 4 -4.12 26.39 -41.82
N SER A 5 -4.08 25.06 -41.63
CA SER A 5 -5.03 24.13 -42.23
C SER A 5 -6.46 24.46 -41.77
N PRO A 6 -7.47 24.51 -42.66
CA PRO A 6 -8.85 24.90 -42.30
C PRO A 6 -9.61 23.90 -41.46
N ASP A 7 -9.06 22.72 -41.17
CA ASP A 7 -9.71 21.65 -40.40
C ASP A 7 -9.29 21.55 -38.92
N SER A 8 -8.63 22.56 -38.37
CA SER A 8 -8.37 22.59 -36.93
C SER A 8 -9.69 22.94 -36.21
N PRO A 9 -10.23 22.05 -35.34
CA PRO A 9 -11.42 22.39 -34.56
C PRO A 9 -11.13 23.66 -33.76
N ALA A 10 -12.10 24.59 -33.79
CA ALA A 10 -12.01 25.85 -33.06
C ALA A 10 -11.60 25.59 -31.59
N PRO A 11 -10.69 26.38 -31.00
CA PRO A 11 -10.28 26.17 -29.60
C PRO A 11 -11.50 26.30 -28.72
N ASP A 12 -11.74 25.23 -27.92
CA ASP A 12 -12.82 25.17 -26.92
C ASP A 12 -12.65 26.37 -25.94
N PRO A 13 -13.61 27.29 -25.83
CA PRO A 13 -13.49 28.51 -25.02
C PRO A 13 -13.25 28.23 -23.53
N GLY A 14 -13.38 26.98 -23.08
CA GLY A 14 -13.10 26.53 -21.72
C GLY A 14 -11.73 25.85 -21.51
N ALA A 15 -10.96 25.63 -22.58
CA ALA A 15 -9.67 24.92 -22.44
C ALA A 15 -8.58 25.84 -21.85
N PRO A 16 -7.72 25.34 -20.92
CA PRO A 16 -6.64 26.15 -20.38
C PRO A 16 -5.62 26.51 -21.47
N ALA A 17 -5.32 27.79 -21.58
CA ALA A 17 -4.42 28.32 -22.62
C ALA A 17 -2.95 27.92 -22.36
N THR A 18 -2.54 27.87 -21.08
CA THR A 18 -1.16 27.59 -20.66
C THR A 18 -1.09 26.35 -19.76
N TRP A 19 0.10 25.72 -19.70
CA TRP A 19 0.37 24.61 -18.76
C TRP A 19 0.20 25.03 -17.30
N ARG A 20 0.58 26.28 -16.97
CA ARG A 20 0.40 26.82 -15.62
C ARG A 20 -1.07 26.94 -15.27
N GLU A 21 -1.90 27.40 -16.20
CA GLU A 21 -3.35 27.49 -16.00
C GLU A 21 -3.99 26.10 -15.83
N ALA A 22 -3.60 25.12 -16.66
CA ALA A 22 -4.05 23.75 -16.53
C ALA A 22 -3.71 23.16 -15.15
N PHE A 23 -2.49 23.39 -14.68
CA PHE A 23 -2.04 22.96 -13.36
C PHE A 23 -2.79 23.67 -12.22
N LEU A 24 -3.03 24.98 -12.33
CA LEU A 24 -3.76 25.75 -11.32
C LEU A 24 -5.26 25.42 -11.28
N ARG A 25 -5.86 25.00 -12.39
CA ARG A 25 -7.25 24.51 -12.46
C ARG A 25 -7.40 23.13 -11.82
N SER A 26 -6.35 22.31 -11.84
CA SER A 26 -6.37 20.97 -11.23
C SER A 26 -6.76 21.05 -9.74
N PRO A 27 -7.73 20.24 -9.27
CA PRO A 27 -8.08 20.17 -7.86
C PRO A 27 -6.90 19.79 -6.97
N GLY A 28 -6.81 20.42 -5.80
CA GLY A 28 -5.74 20.17 -4.84
C GLY A 28 -5.45 21.37 -3.94
N PRO A 29 -4.40 21.31 -3.12
CA PRO A 29 -4.09 22.36 -2.15
C PRO A 29 -3.81 23.69 -2.86
N ARG A 30 -4.42 24.78 -2.35
CA ARG A 30 -4.28 26.13 -2.91
C ARG A 30 -3.33 27.03 -2.12
N SER A 31 -2.93 26.62 -0.93
CA SER A 31 -2.01 27.34 -0.06
C SER A 31 -0.84 26.44 0.34
N TRP A 32 0.29 27.06 0.69
CA TRP A 32 1.45 26.32 1.18
C TRP A 32 1.19 25.50 2.44
N PRO A 33 0.44 26.00 3.46
CA PRO A 33 0.09 25.19 4.63
C PRO A 33 -0.76 23.96 4.27
N ALA A 34 -1.71 24.10 3.32
CA ALA A 34 -2.52 22.97 2.85
C ALA A 34 -1.67 21.93 2.08
N ALA A 35 -0.72 22.40 1.26
CA ALA A 35 0.20 21.53 0.57
C ALA A 35 1.12 20.77 1.54
N ALA A 36 1.69 21.46 2.52
CA ALA A 36 2.51 20.86 3.56
C ALA A 36 1.74 19.81 4.38
N ALA A 37 0.50 20.13 4.77
CA ALA A 37 -0.37 19.18 5.47
C ALA A 37 -0.65 17.93 4.63
N LEU A 38 -0.93 18.09 3.34
CA LEU A 38 -1.17 16.96 2.42
C LEU A 38 0.12 16.14 2.18
N TYR A 39 1.26 16.81 2.06
CA TYR A 39 2.57 16.16 1.96
C TYR A 39 2.89 15.32 3.20
N ILE A 40 2.64 15.85 4.42
CA ILE A 40 2.81 15.09 5.67
C ILE A 40 1.88 13.87 5.71
N LYS A 41 0.63 14.00 5.26
CA LYS A 41 -0.28 12.86 5.14
C LYS A 41 0.26 11.80 4.16
N GLY A 42 0.82 12.24 3.03
CA GLY A 42 1.52 11.36 2.09
C GLY A 42 2.73 10.67 2.72
N LEU A 43 3.52 11.38 3.53
CA LEU A 43 4.66 10.81 4.24
C LEU A 43 4.23 9.73 5.23
N LEU A 44 3.15 9.96 5.98
CA LEU A 44 2.55 8.96 6.87
C LEU A 44 1.99 7.74 6.10
N MET A 45 1.35 7.98 4.94
CA MET A 45 0.90 6.89 4.07
C MET A 45 2.06 6.02 3.58
N GLY A 46 3.13 6.65 3.07
CA GLY A 46 4.31 5.93 2.61
C GLY A 46 5.03 5.18 3.72
N ALA A 47 5.11 5.74 4.92
CA ALA A 47 5.64 5.04 6.10
C ALA A 47 4.82 3.78 6.44
N ALA A 48 3.49 3.86 6.33
CA ALA A 48 2.60 2.72 6.53
C ALA A 48 2.76 1.64 5.45
N ASP A 49 2.91 2.05 4.18
CA ASP A 49 3.06 1.12 3.05
C ASP A 49 4.37 0.32 3.07
N ILE A 50 5.40 0.80 3.77
CA ILE A 50 6.66 0.07 4.00
C ILE A 50 6.43 -1.15 4.90
N VAL A 51 5.45 -1.08 5.80
CA VAL A 51 5.18 -2.14 6.78
C VAL A 51 4.28 -3.20 6.16
N PRO A 52 4.74 -4.46 6.04
CA PRO A 52 3.91 -5.53 5.48
C PRO A 52 2.63 -5.73 6.30
N GLY A 53 1.47 -5.67 5.64
CA GLY A 53 0.17 -5.85 6.30
C GLY A 53 -0.46 -4.56 6.83
N VAL A 54 0.23 -3.43 6.76
CA VAL A 54 -0.34 -2.09 6.94
C VAL A 54 -0.57 -1.47 5.56
N SER A 55 -1.62 -0.69 5.39
CA SER A 55 -1.95 -0.05 4.11
C SER A 55 -1.96 1.47 4.28
N GLY A 56 -1.34 2.19 3.33
CA GLY A 56 -1.45 3.64 3.24
C GLY A 56 -2.90 4.11 3.11
N GLY A 57 -3.80 3.28 2.54
CA GLY A 57 -5.23 3.51 2.53
C GLY A 57 -5.82 3.67 3.93
N THR A 58 -5.32 2.94 4.93
CA THR A 58 -5.70 3.12 6.33
C THR A 58 -5.35 4.52 6.83
N ILE A 59 -4.15 5.00 6.51
CA ILE A 59 -3.70 6.35 6.89
C ILE A 59 -4.50 7.44 6.16
N ALA A 60 -4.80 7.24 4.87
CA ALA A 60 -5.68 8.16 4.14
C ALA A 60 -7.05 8.30 4.82
N PHE A 61 -7.57 7.19 5.31
CA PHE A 61 -8.82 7.13 6.03
C PHE A 61 -8.77 7.95 7.34
N VAL A 62 -7.79 7.64 8.20
CA VAL A 62 -7.60 8.30 9.51
C VAL A 62 -7.36 9.80 9.38
N THR A 63 -6.60 10.19 8.36
CA THR A 63 -6.28 11.60 8.12
C THR A 63 -7.38 12.34 7.37
N GLY A 64 -8.51 11.67 7.09
CA GLY A 64 -9.71 12.25 6.48
C GLY A 64 -9.53 12.70 5.03
N ILE A 65 -8.63 12.04 4.28
CA ILE A 65 -8.40 12.31 2.84
C ILE A 65 -8.80 11.13 1.95
N TYR A 66 -9.43 10.11 2.51
CA TYR A 66 -9.76 8.91 1.75
C TYR A 66 -10.71 9.18 0.58
N ASP A 67 -11.79 9.94 0.81
CA ASP A 67 -12.73 10.33 -0.24
C ASP A 67 -12.07 11.21 -1.29
N ASP A 68 -11.20 12.14 -0.88
CA ASP A 68 -10.41 12.97 -1.79
C ASP A 68 -9.45 12.12 -2.62
N PHE A 69 -8.81 11.13 -1.99
CA PHE A 69 -7.92 10.18 -2.66
C PHE A 69 -8.67 9.34 -3.68
N VAL A 70 -9.79 8.74 -3.30
CA VAL A 70 -10.64 7.95 -4.21
C VAL A 70 -11.14 8.80 -5.38
N ASN A 71 -11.59 10.04 -5.10
CA ASN A 71 -12.01 10.98 -6.13
C ASN A 71 -10.86 11.40 -7.05
N ALA A 72 -9.67 11.62 -6.49
CA ALA A 72 -8.48 11.99 -7.25
C ALA A 72 -8.07 10.87 -8.21
N VAL A 73 -8.08 9.62 -7.76
CA VAL A 73 -7.79 8.47 -8.62
C VAL A 73 -8.90 8.25 -9.65
N ALA A 74 -10.17 8.37 -9.26
CA ALA A 74 -11.31 8.24 -10.16
C ALA A 74 -11.40 9.36 -11.23
N SER A 75 -10.64 10.46 -11.05
CA SER A 75 -10.57 11.56 -12.04
C SER A 75 -9.81 11.20 -13.33
N PHE A 76 -9.07 10.08 -13.34
CA PHE A 76 -8.54 9.48 -14.56
C PHE A 76 -9.67 8.75 -15.32
N ASP A 77 -10.64 9.50 -15.80
CA ASP A 77 -11.81 8.96 -16.48
C ASP A 77 -11.60 8.82 -18.01
N ALA A 78 -12.61 8.28 -18.68
CA ALA A 78 -12.57 8.11 -20.13
C ALA A 78 -12.46 9.45 -20.86
N ALA A 79 -12.98 10.55 -20.28
CA ALA A 79 -12.89 11.88 -20.86
C ALA A 79 -11.46 12.43 -20.75
N ALA A 80 -10.80 12.24 -19.60
CA ALA A 80 -9.39 12.60 -19.43
C ALA A 80 -8.49 11.78 -20.36
N LEU A 81 -8.74 10.46 -20.49
CA LEU A 81 -8.00 9.59 -21.40
C LEU A 81 -8.23 9.98 -22.87
N ALA A 82 -9.47 10.23 -23.27
CA ALA A 82 -9.80 10.68 -24.62
C ALA A 82 -9.18 12.05 -24.95
N ALA A 83 -9.16 12.98 -23.98
CA ALA A 83 -8.49 14.27 -24.13
C ALA A 83 -6.97 14.08 -24.30
N PHE A 84 -6.37 13.18 -23.54
CA PHE A 84 -4.95 12.83 -23.66
C PHE A 84 -4.63 12.24 -25.04
N CYS A 85 -5.40 11.25 -25.51
CA CYS A 85 -5.22 10.61 -26.82
C CYS A 85 -5.44 11.56 -27.99
N ARG A 86 -6.30 12.58 -27.83
CA ARG A 86 -6.54 13.62 -28.85
C ARG A 86 -5.52 14.74 -28.83
N GLY A 87 -4.47 14.66 -28.03
CA GLY A 87 -3.45 15.71 -27.90
C GLY A 87 -3.91 16.94 -27.08
N ALA A 88 -5.11 16.91 -26.49
CA ALA A 88 -5.63 17.97 -25.63
C ALA A 88 -5.09 17.86 -24.18
N TRP A 89 -3.80 17.76 -24.03
CA TRP A 89 -3.09 17.42 -22.80
C TRP A 89 -3.36 18.42 -21.66
N LYS A 90 -3.42 19.72 -21.98
CA LYS A 90 -3.73 20.78 -21.01
C LYS A 90 -5.14 20.61 -20.44
N ARG A 91 -6.09 20.20 -21.26
CA ARG A 91 -7.47 19.90 -20.82
C ARG A 91 -7.53 18.66 -19.94
N ALA A 92 -6.83 17.59 -20.33
CA ALA A 92 -6.72 16.38 -19.54
C ALA A 92 -6.13 16.66 -18.15
N LEU A 93 -5.04 17.42 -18.08
CA LEU A 93 -4.38 17.81 -16.83
C LEU A 93 -5.23 18.71 -15.94
N GLY A 94 -6.03 19.61 -16.51
CA GLY A 94 -6.94 20.49 -15.75
C GLY A 94 -8.10 19.74 -15.11
N GLY A 95 -8.53 18.61 -15.70
CA GLY A 95 -9.61 17.76 -15.18
C GLY A 95 -9.17 16.75 -14.13
N VAL A 96 -7.90 16.35 -14.14
CA VAL A 96 -7.34 15.38 -13.18
C VAL A 96 -6.89 16.10 -11.90
N HIS A 97 -7.04 15.46 -10.75
CA HIS A 97 -6.59 15.98 -9.44
C HIS A 97 -5.06 15.93 -9.27
N LEU A 98 -4.33 16.45 -10.28
CA LEU A 98 -2.88 16.32 -10.38
C LEU A 98 -2.14 16.96 -9.20
N ARG A 99 -2.56 18.15 -8.75
CA ARG A 99 -1.94 18.85 -7.62
C ARG A 99 -2.06 18.06 -6.33
N PHE A 100 -3.24 17.45 -6.09
CA PHE A 100 -3.45 16.57 -4.95
C PHE A 100 -2.53 15.35 -5.02
N LEU A 101 -2.52 14.65 -6.14
CA LEU A 101 -1.75 13.42 -6.33
C LEU A 101 -0.24 13.67 -6.28
N LEU A 102 0.27 14.73 -6.90
CA LEU A 102 1.70 15.04 -6.87
C LEU A 102 2.18 15.39 -5.45
N CYS A 103 1.39 16.16 -4.71
CA CYS A 103 1.74 16.52 -3.34
C CYS A 103 1.73 15.27 -2.42
N LEU A 104 0.72 14.43 -2.56
CA LEU A 104 0.60 13.16 -1.82
C LEU A 104 1.72 12.19 -2.19
N ALA A 105 1.97 11.99 -3.49
CA ALA A 105 3.01 11.10 -4.00
C ALA A 105 4.41 11.55 -3.57
N ALA A 106 4.69 12.86 -3.57
CA ALA A 106 5.96 13.39 -3.09
C ALA A 106 6.20 13.00 -1.62
N GLY A 107 5.17 13.07 -0.77
CA GLY A 107 5.25 12.62 0.62
C GLY A 107 5.51 11.11 0.72
N ILE A 108 4.75 10.29 -0.02
CA ILE A 108 4.90 8.83 -0.04
C ILE A 108 6.32 8.43 -0.48
N VAL A 109 6.80 8.99 -1.58
CA VAL A 109 8.13 8.70 -2.13
C VAL A 109 9.22 9.10 -1.12
N THR A 110 9.10 10.28 -0.50
CA THR A 110 10.04 10.72 0.54
C THR A 110 10.07 9.74 1.71
N ALA A 111 8.91 9.26 2.18
CA ALA A 111 8.84 8.28 3.26
C ALA A 111 9.53 6.96 2.88
N ILE A 112 9.27 6.46 1.67
CA ILE A 112 9.89 5.21 1.19
C ILE A 112 11.42 5.33 1.21
N PHE A 113 11.98 6.41 0.70
CA PHE A 113 13.44 6.57 0.66
C PHE A 113 14.06 6.89 2.04
N ALA A 114 13.40 7.71 2.85
CA ALA A 114 13.95 8.15 4.13
C ALA A 114 13.72 7.15 5.27
N LEU A 115 12.58 6.44 5.28
CA LEU A 115 12.17 5.63 6.43
C LEU A 115 12.30 4.12 6.21
N SER A 116 12.48 3.64 4.97
CA SER A 116 12.52 2.19 4.70
C SER A 116 13.60 1.49 5.51
N GLY A 117 14.82 2.02 5.56
CA GLY A 117 15.91 1.43 6.35
C GLY A 117 15.65 1.46 7.85
N VAL A 118 15.05 2.53 8.37
CA VAL A 118 14.70 2.65 9.79
C VAL A 118 13.62 1.63 10.15
N ILE A 119 12.54 1.58 9.37
CA ILE A 119 11.43 0.65 9.61
C ILE A 119 11.90 -0.80 9.51
N GLN A 120 12.71 -1.12 8.49
CA GLN A 120 13.29 -2.45 8.34
C GLN A 120 14.12 -2.82 9.58
N THR A 121 15.01 -1.95 10.02
CA THR A 121 15.81 -2.17 11.24
C THR A 121 14.94 -2.36 12.48
N CYS A 122 13.86 -1.58 12.63
CA CYS A 122 12.92 -1.74 13.73
C CYS A 122 12.19 -3.10 13.66
N MET A 123 11.79 -3.54 12.47
CA MET A 123 11.12 -4.83 12.29
C MET A 123 12.05 -6.02 12.54
N GLU A 124 13.33 -5.90 12.21
CA GLU A 124 14.32 -6.95 12.40
C GLU A 124 14.79 -7.04 13.87
N LYS A 125 15.13 -5.89 14.48
CA LYS A 125 15.70 -5.86 15.84
C LYS A 125 14.65 -5.79 16.95
N TYR A 126 13.51 -5.18 16.68
CA TYR A 126 12.44 -4.92 17.66
C TYR A 126 11.06 -5.32 17.11
N PRO A 127 10.87 -6.59 16.69
CA PRO A 127 9.62 -6.99 16.03
C PRO A 127 8.39 -6.79 16.90
N VAL A 128 8.39 -7.28 18.16
CA VAL A 128 7.22 -7.18 19.04
C VAL A 128 6.82 -5.73 19.31
N PRO A 129 7.72 -4.82 19.72
CA PRO A 129 7.40 -3.40 19.87
C PRO A 129 6.87 -2.75 18.60
N THR A 130 7.51 -3.02 17.47
CA THR A 130 7.14 -2.43 16.16
C THR A 130 5.74 -2.85 15.75
N TRP A 131 5.45 -4.14 15.76
CA TRP A 131 4.11 -4.65 15.44
C TRP A 131 3.05 -4.16 16.42
N SER A 132 3.38 -4.03 17.71
CA SER A 132 2.46 -3.52 18.73
C SER A 132 2.06 -2.07 18.48
N LEU A 133 3.00 -1.22 18.10
CA LEU A 133 2.71 0.17 17.74
C LEU A 133 1.74 0.24 16.54
N PHE A 134 2.01 -0.52 15.48
CA PHE A 134 1.14 -0.55 14.29
C PHE A 134 -0.23 -1.16 14.60
N PHE A 135 -0.29 -2.17 15.45
CA PHE A 135 -1.56 -2.73 15.93
C PHE A 135 -2.41 -1.66 16.61
N GLY A 136 -1.81 -0.88 17.50
CA GLY A 136 -2.47 0.24 18.18
C GLY A 136 -2.93 1.33 17.19
N LEU A 137 -2.10 1.70 16.23
CA LEU A 137 -2.46 2.68 15.19
C LEU A 137 -3.71 2.23 14.40
N ILE A 138 -3.78 0.97 13.97
CA ILE A 138 -4.94 0.47 13.20
C ILE A 138 -6.16 0.36 14.09
N LEU A 139 -6.01 -0.11 15.33
CA LEU A 139 -7.13 -0.19 16.28
C LEU A 139 -7.71 1.19 16.58
N GLY A 140 -6.85 2.19 16.86
CA GLY A 140 -7.26 3.59 17.04
C GLY A 140 -7.97 4.14 15.82
N SER A 141 -7.47 3.80 14.63
CA SER A 141 -8.06 4.19 13.35
C SER A 141 -9.48 3.62 13.16
N ALA A 142 -9.68 2.35 13.49
CA ALA A 142 -11.01 1.72 13.44
C ALA A 142 -12.00 2.41 14.42
N VAL A 143 -11.53 2.78 15.62
CA VAL A 143 -12.34 3.52 16.58
C VAL A 143 -12.75 4.88 16.06
N VAL A 144 -11.87 5.62 15.38
CA VAL A 144 -12.20 6.90 14.74
C VAL A 144 -13.34 6.73 13.74
N ILE A 145 -13.24 5.73 12.87
CA ILE A 145 -14.26 5.45 11.85
C ILE A 145 -15.59 5.07 12.51
N PHE A 146 -15.57 4.24 13.54
CA PHE A 146 -16.78 3.86 14.24
C PHE A 146 -17.53 5.06 14.85
N ARG A 147 -16.80 6.10 15.26
CA ARG A 147 -17.41 7.35 15.76
C ARG A 147 -18.08 8.18 14.64
N GLU A 148 -17.68 7.98 13.40
CA GLU A 148 -18.28 8.67 12.24
C GLU A 148 -19.51 7.94 11.70
N VAL A 149 -19.78 6.69 12.12
CA VAL A 149 -20.97 5.94 11.70
C VAL A 149 -22.21 6.51 12.38
N PRO A 150 -23.13 7.16 11.62
CA PRO A 150 -24.35 7.71 12.19
C PRO A 150 -25.30 6.57 12.57
N ARG A 151 -25.78 6.53 13.80
CA ARG A 151 -26.79 5.60 14.30
C ARG A 151 -26.47 4.12 14.05
N TRP A 152 -25.97 3.45 15.03
CA TRP A 152 -25.72 2.00 14.97
C TRP A 152 -27.02 1.22 14.79
N SER A 153 -27.01 0.21 13.92
CA SER A 153 -28.11 -0.70 13.65
C SER A 153 -27.57 -2.11 13.39
N LEU A 154 -28.39 -3.12 13.58
CA LEU A 154 -27.98 -4.51 13.35
C LEU A 154 -27.36 -4.75 11.95
N PRO A 155 -27.94 -4.24 10.84
CA PRO A 155 -27.31 -4.38 9.53
C PRO A 155 -25.90 -3.78 9.46
N ARG A 156 -25.64 -2.63 10.12
CA ARG A 156 -24.30 -2.00 10.14
C ARG A 156 -23.30 -2.82 10.93
N VAL A 157 -23.70 -3.40 12.06
CA VAL A 157 -22.85 -4.34 12.82
C VAL A 157 -22.54 -5.57 11.97
N LEU A 158 -23.50 -6.14 11.28
CA LEU A 158 -23.28 -7.27 10.38
C LEU A 158 -22.33 -6.91 9.24
N LEU A 159 -22.39 -5.71 8.69
CA LEU A 159 -21.41 -5.25 7.68
C LEU A 159 -20.00 -5.13 8.23
N VAL A 160 -19.83 -4.63 9.45
CA VAL A 160 -18.51 -4.62 10.14
C VAL A 160 -17.99 -6.04 10.31
N LEU A 161 -18.83 -6.96 10.81
CA LEU A 161 -18.44 -8.35 11.01
C LEU A 161 -18.11 -9.04 9.68
N ALA A 162 -18.86 -8.79 8.62
CA ALA A 162 -18.60 -9.32 7.29
C ALA A 162 -17.25 -8.81 6.75
N GLY A 163 -16.97 -7.51 6.87
CA GLY A 163 -15.69 -6.93 6.49
C GLY A 163 -14.53 -7.50 7.29
N ALA A 164 -14.71 -7.66 8.61
CA ALA A 164 -13.71 -8.26 9.49
C ALA A 164 -13.44 -9.73 9.14
N ALA A 165 -14.48 -10.52 8.92
CA ALA A 165 -14.35 -11.92 8.52
C ALA A 165 -13.66 -12.06 7.15
N ALA A 166 -14.02 -11.24 6.16
CA ALA A 166 -13.41 -11.25 4.85
C ALA A 166 -11.90 -10.93 4.93
N ALA A 167 -11.52 -9.86 5.62
CA ALA A 167 -10.12 -9.49 5.79
C ALA A 167 -9.34 -10.52 6.63
N TRP A 168 -9.94 -11.04 7.68
CA TRP A 168 -9.35 -12.11 8.49
C TRP A 168 -9.03 -13.35 7.66
N TRP A 169 -9.97 -13.76 6.81
CA TRP A 169 -9.79 -14.88 5.89
C TRP A 169 -8.69 -14.61 4.88
N VAL A 170 -8.73 -13.47 4.19
CA VAL A 170 -7.69 -13.06 3.22
C VAL A 170 -6.31 -13.02 3.87
N CYS A 171 -6.18 -12.42 5.06
CA CYS A 171 -4.91 -12.34 5.79
C CYS A 171 -4.38 -13.71 6.27
N GLY A 172 -5.21 -14.74 6.25
CA GLY A 172 -4.84 -16.12 6.57
C GLY A 172 -4.49 -16.98 5.36
N LEU A 173 -4.59 -16.45 4.14
CA LEU A 173 -4.24 -17.21 2.93
C LEU A 173 -2.75 -17.51 2.87
N ILE A 174 -2.44 -18.76 2.49
CA ILE A 174 -1.08 -19.24 2.29
C ILE A 174 -0.70 -19.03 0.81
N PRO A 175 0.57 -18.72 0.51
CA PRO A 175 1.04 -18.59 -0.86
C PRO A 175 0.78 -19.86 -1.69
N VAL A 176 0.22 -19.68 -2.88
CA VAL A 176 -0.05 -20.76 -3.82
C VAL A 176 0.82 -20.61 -5.08
N SER A 177 1.15 -21.74 -5.71
CA SER A 177 1.78 -21.73 -7.03
C SER A 177 0.73 -21.39 -8.09
N THR A 178 1.00 -20.43 -8.93
CA THR A 178 0.09 -19.93 -9.96
C THR A 178 0.80 -19.87 -11.32
N PRO A 179 0.06 -19.87 -12.44
CA PRO A 179 0.66 -19.85 -13.77
C PRO A 179 1.58 -18.65 -14.00
N GLU A 180 2.73 -18.88 -14.63
CA GLU A 180 3.71 -17.81 -14.96
C GLU A 180 3.47 -17.21 -16.35
N THR A 181 2.21 -16.87 -16.62
CA THR A 181 1.80 -16.26 -17.89
C THR A 181 1.64 -14.76 -17.75
N LEU A 182 1.96 -14.00 -18.80
CA LEU A 182 1.83 -12.55 -18.81
C LEU A 182 0.41 -12.03 -18.48
N PRO A 183 -0.68 -12.65 -19.03
CA PRO A 183 -2.04 -12.26 -18.62
C PRO A 183 -2.32 -12.45 -17.13
N PHE A 184 -1.69 -13.46 -16.50
CA PHE A 184 -1.84 -13.65 -15.06
C PHE A 184 -1.12 -12.57 -14.25
N TYR A 185 0.04 -12.08 -14.70
CA TYR A 185 0.68 -10.90 -14.08
C TYR A 185 -0.17 -9.64 -14.18
N PHE A 186 -0.87 -9.44 -15.31
CA PHE A 186 -1.86 -8.37 -15.45
C PHE A 186 -2.97 -8.50 -14.40
N PHE A 187 -3.58 -9.68 -14.28
CA PHE A 187 -4.60 -9.94 -13.27
C PHE A 187 -4.08 -9.71 -11.84
N CYS A 188 -2.89 -10.21 -11.52
CA CYS A 188 -2.25 -9.99 -10.21
C CYS A 188 -2.02 -8.51 -9.93
N GLY A 189 -1.60 -7.72 -10.93
CA GLY A 189 -1.46 -6.27 -10.82
C GLY A 189 -2.79 -5.59 -10.49
N ALA A 190 -3.86 -5.96 -11.21
CA ALA A 190 -5.19 -5.41 -10.97
C ALA A 190 -5.72 -5.73 -9.56
N VAL A 191 -5.56 -6.97 -9.11
CA VAL A 191 -6.01 -7.40 -7.76
C VAL A 191 -5.18 -6.73 -6.68
N ALA A 192 -3.85 -6.67 -6.84
CA ALA A 192 -2.95 -6.08 -5.85
C ALA A 192 -3.23 -4.59 -5.62
N ILE A 193 -3.49 -3.82 -6.69
CA ILE A 193 -3.78 -2.39 -6.56
C ILE A 193 -5.16 -2.14 -5.94
N CYS A 194 -6.16 -2.98 -6.24
CA CYS A 194 -7.47 -2.92 -5.58
C CYS A 194 -7.32 -3.13 -4.07
N ALA A 195 -6.48 -4.08 -3.66
CA ALA A 195 -6.20 -4.31 -2.25
C ALA A 195 -5.49 -3.14 -1.58
N MET A 196 -4.53 -2.49 -2.25
CA MET A 196 -3.87 -1.30 -1.72
C MET A 196 -4.83 -0.13 -1.49
N ALA A 197 -5.86 -0.02 -2.32
CA ALA A 197 -6.88 1.01 -2.16
C ALA A 197 -7.83 0.71 -0.98
N LEU A 198 -7.92 -0.55 -0.53
CA LEU A 198 -8.72 -0.94 0.63
C LEU A 198 -7.91 -0.80 1.92
N PRO A 199 -8.49 -0.22 2.99
CA PRO A 199 -7.83 -0.18 4.28
C PRO A 199 -7.63 -1.58 4.85
N GLY A 200 -6.42 -1.85 5.36
CA GLY A 200 -6.12 -3.09 6.07
C GLY A 200 -5.57 -4.24 5.21
N ILE A 201 -5.61 -4.17 3.89
CA ILE A 201 -5.03 -5.19 3.02
C ILE A 201 -3.87 -4.60 2.23
N SER A 202 -2.71 -5.28 2.24
CA SER A 202 -1.53 -4.86 1.48
C SER A 202 -1.50 -5.56 0.11
N GLY A 203 -1.29 -4.78 -0.96
CA GLY A 203 -1.15 -5.33 -2.32
C GLY A 203 0.06 -6.23 -2.47
N SER A 204 1.18 -5.92 -1.81
CA SER A 204 2.37 -6.77 -1.79
C SER A 204 2.09 -8.14 -1.13
N PHE A 205 1.25 -8.16 -0.09
CA PHE A 205 0.79 -9.41 0.51
C PHE A 205 -0.05 -10.24 -0.48
N LEU A 206 -0.96 -9.63 -1.23
CA LEU A 206 -1.71 -10.36 -2.26
C LEU A 206 -0.82 -10.89 -3.38
N LEU A 207 0.18 -10.12 -3.82
CA LEU A 207 1.18 -10.63 -4.76
C LEU A 207 1.94 -11.83 -4.19
N LEU A 208 2.24 -11.82 -2.88
CA LEU A 208 2.87 -12.95 -2.21
C LEU A 208 1.95 -14.18 -2.19
N VAL A 209 0.69 -14.01 -1.81
CA VAL A 209 -0.33 -15.09 -1.82
C VAL A 209 -0.51 -15.67 -3.21
N LEU A 210 -0.54 -14.83 -4.24
CA LEU A 210 -0.63 -15.24 -5.64
C LEU A 210 0.70 -15.77 -6.22
N GLY A 211 1.75 -15.92 -5.41
CA GLY A 211 3.05 -16.46 -5.82
C GLY A 211 3.84 -15.56 -6.79
N LYS A 212 3.44 -14.29 -6.96
CA LYS A 212 4.06 -13.37 -7.95
C LYS A 212 4.96 -12.31 -7.33
N TYR A 213 5.07 -12.23 -6.02
CA TYR A 213 5.91 -11.25 -5.35
C TYR A 213 7.39 -11.39 -5.74
N TYR A 214 7.95 -12.60 -5.67
CA TYR A 214 9.38 -12.83 -5.96
C TYR A 214 9.73 -12.67 -7.44
N PRO A 215 8.96 -13.22 -8.40
CA PRO A 215 9.20 -12.96 -9.81
C PRO A 215 9.16 -11.46 -10.16
N VAL A 216 8.25 -10.69 -9.53
CA VAL A 216 8.19 -9.23 -9.72
C VAL A 216 9.42 -8.54 -9.14
N ILE A 217 9.88 -8.92 -7.93
CA ILE A 217 11.11 -8.36 -7.34
C ILE A 217 12.33 -8.70 -8.21
N ALA A 218 12.44 -9.94 -8.71
CA ALA A 218 13.51 -10.33 -9.63
C ALA A 218 13.49 -9.49 -10.92
N ALA A 219 12.29 -9.22 -11.49
CA ALA A 219 12.15 -8.36 -12.64
C ALA A 219 12.58 -6.91 -12.36
N VAL A 220 12.26 -6.36 -11.18
CA VAL A 220 12.73 -5.03 -10.74
C VAL A 220 14.26 -5.00 -10.62
N HIS A 221 14.87 -6.04 -10.05
CA HIS A 221 16.34 -6.15 -9.98
C HIS A 221 16.98 -6.23 -11.37
N ALA A 222 16.37 -6.95 -12.30
CA ALA A 222 16.84 -7.02 -13.69
C ALA A 222 16.83 -5.61 -14.34
N VAL A 223 15.77 -4.84 -14.17
CA VAL A 223 15.70 -3.44 -14.65
C VAL A 223 16.79 -2.58 -14.00
N LYS A 224 17.01 -2.71 -12.68
CA LYS A 224 18.09 -1.99 -11.99
C LYS A 224 19.46 -2.33 -12.58
N ASN A 225 19.72 -3.61 -12.87
CA ASN A 225 20.99 -4.06 -13.47
C ASN A 225 21.13 -3.57 -14.91
N ALA A 226 20.04 -3.57 -15.70
CA ALA A 226 20.04 -3.02 -17.05
C ALA A 226 20.32 -1.51 -17.06
N VAL A 227 19.73 -0.74 -16.12
CA VAL A 227 20.04 0.70 -15.95
C VAL A 227 21.52 0.91 -15.63
N LYS A 228 22.12 0.08 -14.76
CA LYS A 228 23.57 0.15 -14.47
C LYS A 228 24.41 -0.15 -15.73
N ALA A 229 24.01 -1.13 -16.55
CA ALA A 229 24.69 -1.44 -17.80
C ALA A 229 24.62 -0.25 -18.79
N VAL A 230 23.46 0.39 -18.94
CA VAL A 230 23.30 1.61 -19.74
C VAL A 230 24.22 2.73 -19.26
N LEU A 231 24.28 2.98 -17.94
CA LEU A 231 25.14 4.00 -17.35
C LEU A 231 26.63 3.66 -17.52
N GLY A 232 26.97 2.37 -17.63
CA GLY A 232 28.31 1.88 -17.98
C GLY A 232 28.63 1.88 -19.46
N GLY A 233 27.69 2.29 -20.34
CA GLY A 233 27.86 2.35 -21.79
C GLY A 233 27.59 1.03 -22.52
N ASP A 234 27.16 -0.02 -21.83
CA ASP A 234 26.87 -1.33 -22.43
C ASP A 234 25.37 -1.52 -22.70
N LEU A 235 24.93 -0.99 -23.84
CA LEU A 235 23.54 -1.12 -24.31
C LEU A 235 23.19 -2.57 -24.69
N ALA A 236 24.17 -3.35 -25.14
CA ALA A 236 23.93 -4.74 -25.53
C ALA A 236 23.62 -5.60 -24.30
N ALA A 237 24.41 -5.48 -23.24
CA ALA A 237 24.13 -6.14 -21.97
C ALA A 237 22.80 -5.69 -21.37
N ALA A 238 22.46 -4.39 -21.43
CA ALA A 238 21.19 -3.88 -20.94
C ALA A 238 20.00 -4.49 -21.67
N SER A 239 20.06 -4.57 -23.01
CA SER A 239 18.99 -5.18 -23.82
C SER A 239 18.87 -6.67 -23.56
N ALA A 240 19.98 -7.40 -23.44
CA ALA A 240 19.98 -8.82 -23.13
C ALA A 240 19.32 -9.12 -21.76
N ILE A 241 19.55 -8.28 -20.75
CA ILE A 241 18.92 -8.41 -19.43
C ILE A 241 17.41 -8.13 -19.50
N LEU A 242 17.00 -7.04 -20.16
CA LEU A 242 15.59 -6.61 -20.19
C LEU A 242 14.70 -7.55 -20.99
N PHE A 243 15.21 -8.04 -22.13
CA PHE A 243 14.45 -8.85 -23.08
C PHE A 243 14.86 -10.34 -23.05
N ASP A 244 15.42 -10.80 -21.93
CA ASP A 244 15.68 -12.22 -21.71
C ASP A 244 14.40 -13.04 -22.00
N PRO A 245 14.43 -13.99 -22.94
CA PRO A 245 13.25 -14.77 -23.30
C PRO A 245 12.76 -15.69 -22.18
N ALA A 246 13.65 -16.11 -21.29
CA ALA A 246 13.33 -17.00 -20.17
C ALA A 246 12.73 -16.22 -18.99
N ALA A 247 13.39 -15.16 -18.53
CA ALA A 247 12.98 -14.37 -17.37
C ALA A 247 11.92 -13.33 -17.70
N ARG A 248 11.88 -12.79 -18.94
CA ARG A 248 10.93 -11.80 -19.45
C ARG A 248 10.67 -10.61 -18.52
N PRO A 249 11.68 -10.01 -17.84
CA PRO A 249 11.48 -9.05 -16.77
C PRO A 249 10.73 -7.80 -17.23
N PHE A 250 11.03 -7.30 -18.43
CA PHE A 250 10.34 -6.14 -19.00
C PHE A 250 8.84 -6.40 -19.17
N TRP A 251 8.47 -7.52 -19.76
CA TRP A 251 7.06 -7.85 -20.05
C TRP A 251 6.27 -8.13 -18.77
N ILE A 252 6.89 -8.76 -17.76
CA ILE A 252 6.29 -8.97 -16.44
C ILE A 252 5.90 -7.63 -15.83
N LEU A 253 6.83 -6.66 -15.79
CA LEU A 253 6.57 -5.34 -15.21
C LEU A 253 5.55 -4.54 -16.02
N VAL A 254 5.60 -4.61 -17.35
CA VAL A 254 4.61 -3.94 -18.21
C VAL A 254 3.22 -4.51 -17.96
N CYS A 255 3.04 -5.83 -17.99
CA CYS A 255 1.75 -6.45 -17.74
C CYS A 255 1.23 -6.16 -16.33
N LEU A 256 2.09 -6.23 -15.32
CA LEU A 256 1.75 -5.88 -13.94
C LEU A 256 1.30 -4.42 -13.85
N ALA A 257 2.04 -3.48 -14.42
CA ALA A 257 1.73 -2.05 -14.39
C ALA A 257 0.42 -1.74 -15.13
N LEU A 258 0.19 -2.33 -16.29
CA LEU A 258 -1.07 -2.20 -17.02
C LEU A 258 -2.24 -2.75 -16.21
N GLY A 259 -2.05 -3.89 -15.54
CA GLY A 259 -3.04 -4.45 -14.62
C GLY A 259 -3.32 -3.49 -13.45
N GLN A 260 -2.28 -2.93 -12.84
CA GLN A 260 -2.44 -1.94 -11.76
C GLN A 260 -3.21 -0.69 -12.22
N VAL A 261 -2.88 -0.13 -13.38
CA VAL A 261 -3.60 1.04 -13.91
C VAL A 261 -5.07 0.70 -14.18
N CYS A 262 -5.34 -0.41 -14.85
CA CYS A 262 -6.70 -0.86 -15.14
C CYS A 262 -7.50 -1.13 -13.85
N GLY A 263 -6.92 -1.89 -12.92
CA GLY A 263 -7.51 -2.20 -11.62
C GLY A 263 -7.82 -0.95 -10.82
N LEU A 264 -6.86 -0.02 -10.74
CA LEU A 264 -7.01 1.23 -10.01
C LEU A 264 -8.16 2.09 -10.57
N VAL A 265 -8.21 2.25 -11.88
CA VAL A 265 -9.27 3.04 -12.56
C VAL A 265 -10.63 2.39 -12.39
N CYS A 266 -10.75 1.08 -12.57
CA CYS A 266 -12.03 0.38 -12.43
C CYS A 266 -12.50 0.38 -10.96
N PHE A 267 -11.59 0.03 -10.06
CA PHE A 267 -11.92 -0.10 -8.64
C PHE A 267 -12.22 1.24 -7.96
N SER A 268 -11.47 2.31 -8.29
CA SER A 268 -11.76 3.64 -7.74
C SER A 268 -13.13 4.17 -8.17
N ARG A 269 -13.59 3.88 -9.39
CA ARG A 269 -14.94 4.22 -9.84
C ARG A 269 -16.00 3.42 -9.10
N PHE A 270 -15.78 2.12 -8.96
CA PHE A 270 -16.66 1.26 -8.16
C PHE A 270 -16.76 1.76 -6.72
N LEU A 271 -15.62 2.06 -6.11
CA LEU A 271 -15.56 2.53 -4.73
C LEU A 271 -16.22 3.92 -4.56
N LYS A 272 -15.97 4.84 -5.51
CA LYS A 272 -16.64 6.14 -5.56
C LYS A 272 -18.16 5.99 -5.66
N TRP A 273 -18.64 5.11 -6.53
CA TRP A 273 -20.06 4.82 -6.66
C TRP A 273 -20.64 4.24 -5.36
N LEU A 274 -19.92 3.31 -4.72
CA LEU A 274 -20.33 2.67 -3.49
C LEU A 274 -20.41 3.67 -2.33
N LEU A 275 -19.40 4.54 -2.19
CA LEU A 275 -19.37 5.62 -1.20
C LEU A 275 -20.48 6.64 -1.44
N ALA A 276 -20.76 7.00 -2.69
CA ALA A 276 -21.85 7.93 -3.01
C ALA A 276 -23.24 7.32 -2.72
N ARG A 277 -23.42 6.01 -2.91
CA ARG A 277 -24.73 5.34 -2.79
C ARG A 277 -25.02 4.83 -1.37
N TRP A 278 -24.01 4.28 -0.69
CA TRP A 278 -24.12 3.63 0.64
C TRP A 278 -22.95 3.99 1.55
N HIS A 279 -22.68 5.27 1.72
CA HIS A 279 -21.54 5.78 2.48
C HIS A 279 -21.36 5.07 3.84
N ALA A 280 -22.39 5.11 4.71
CA ALA A 280 -22.29 4.52 6.04
C ALA A 280 -22.08 3.00 6.03
N GLY A 281 -22.68 2.27 5.07
CA GLY A 281 -22.48 0.83 4.92
C GLY A 281 -21.07 0.51 4.46
N THR A 282 -20.57 1.24 3.47
CA THR A 282 -19.19 1.10 2.96
C THR A 282 -18.18 1.37 4.07
N MET A 283 -18.38 2.44 4.85
CA MET A 283 -17.53 2.77 6.01
C MET A 283 -17.51 1.64 7.03
N CYS A 284 -18.66 1.00 7.31
CA CYS A 284 -18.73 -0.15 8.21
C CYS A 284 -17.91 -1.35 7.69
N VAL A 285 -18.02 -1.67 6.40
CA VAL A 285 -17.24 -2.75 5.79
C VAL A 285 -15.75 -2.44 5.85
N LEU A 286 -15.32 -1.24 5.46
CA LEU A 286 -13.92 -0.83 5.45
C LEU A 286 -13.32 -0.83 6.87
N ALA A 287 -14.05 -0.33 7.86
CA ALA A 287 -13.65 -0.39 9.27
C ALA A 287 -13.55 -1.84 9.77
N GLY A 288 -14.50 -2.70 9.37
CA GLY A 288 -14.44 -4.14 9.63
C GLY A 288 -13.19 -4.78 9.02
N MET A 289 -12.88 -4.44 7.77
CA MET A 289 -11.67 -4.96 7.10
C MET A 289 -10.40 -4.56 7.86
N MET A 290 -10.32 -3.36 8.42
CA MET A 290 -9.19 -2.95 9.26
C MET A 290 -9.07 -3.82 10.52
N LEU A 291 -10.21 -4.15 11.18
CA LEU A 291 -10.20 -5.06 12.33
C LEU A 291 -9.75 -6.48 11.95
N GLY A 292 -10.23 -6.99 10.81
CA GLY A 292 -9.81 -8.31 10.32
C GLY A 292 -8.31 -8.36 9.98
N ALA A 293 -7.76 -7.27 9.46
CA ALA A 293 -6.35 -7.13 9.12
C ALA A 293 -5.42 -7.14 10.35
N LEU A 294 -5.93 -6.89 11.57
CA LEU A 294 -5.17 -7.01 12.81
C LEU A 294 -4.54 -8.40 12.97
N ARG A 295 -5.14 -9.42 12.36
CA ARG A 295 -4.53 -10.75 12.25
C ARG A 295 -3.12 -10.70 11.70
N ARG A 296 -2.87 -9.92 10.65
CA ARG A 296 -1.58 -9.87 9.95
C ARG A 296 -0.51 -9.12 10.76
N ILE A 297 -0.92 -8.18 11.59
CA ILE A 297 -0.02 -7.34 12.38
C ILE A 297 0.02 -7.74 13.88
N TRP A 298 -0.50 -8.92 14.21
CA TRP A 298 -0.41 -9.46 15.56
C TRP A 298 1.05 -9.53 16.01
N PRO A 299 1.42 -8.97 17.19
CA PRO A 299 2.82 -8.85 17.59
C PRO A 299 3.53 -10.17 17.84
N TRP A 300 2.80 -11.17 18.35
CA TRP A 300 3.36 -12.47 18.66
C TRP A 300 3.03 -13.48 17.56
N LYS A 301 3.96 -13.61 16.61
CA LYS A 301 3.87 -14.54 15.49
C LYS A 301 5.03 -15.51 15.54
N GLN A 302 4.75 -16.76 15.24
CA GLN A 302 5.74 -17.81 15.13
C GLN A 302 5.88 -18.25 13.67
N ALA A 303 7.10 -18.32 13.19
CA ALA A 303 7.38 -18.90 11.89
C ALA A 303 7.24 -20.41 11.95
N VAL A 304 6.26 -20.96 11.22
CA VAL A 304 5.99 -22.41 11.18
C VAL A 304 6.74 -23.05 10.03
N ARG A 305 6.87 -22.34 8.91
CA ARG A 305 7.56 -22.83 7.72
C ARG A 305 8.55 -21.79 7.20
N ILE A 306 9.80 -22.24 7.06
CA ILE A 306 10.91 -21.41 6.62
C ILE A 306 11.56 -22.11 5.42
N ASP A 307 11.73 -21.39 4.31
CA ASP A 307 12.58 -21.82 3.19
C ASP A 307 13.86 -21.01 3.17
N CYS A 308 14.99 -21.68 2.97
CA CYS A 308 16.27 -21.05 2.75
C CYS A 308 16.48 -20.87 1.23
N LEU A 309 16.65 -19.63 0.80
CA LEU A 309 16.96 -19.31 -0.60
C LEU A 309 18.45 -19.00 -0.73
N HIS A 310 19.13 -19.69 -1.65
CA HIS A 310 20.48 -19.36 -2.07
C HIS A 310 20.41 -18.30 -3.18
N GLU A 311 20.65 -17.05 -2.86
CA GLU A 311 20.80 -15.98 -3.84
C GLU A 311 22.20 -15.35 -3.73
N GLY A 312 23.02 -15.55 -4.76
CA GLY A 312 24.32 -14.86 -4.90
C GLY A 312 25.34 -15.17 -3.79
N GLY A 313 25.32 -16.37 -3.21
CA GLY A 313 26.26 -16.79 -2.17
C GLY A 313 25.86 -16.37 -0.74
N LEU A 314 24.67 -15.75 -0.57
CA LEU A 314 24.09 -15.44 0.73
C LEU A 314 22.83 -16.28 0.95
N GLU A 315 22.77 -16.98 2.08
CA GLU A 315 21.56 -17.65 2.53
C GLU A 315 20.56 -16.62 3.06
N LYS A 316 19.44 -16.44 2.37
CA LYS A 316 18.32 -15.64 2.86
C LYS A 316 17.22 -16.53 3.39
N VAL A 317 16.87 -16.31 4.64
CA VAL A 317 15.75 -17.00 5.29
C VAL A 317 14.43 -16.37 4.88
N LYS A 318 13.52 -17.19 4.35
CA LYS A 318 12.17 -16.77 3.95
C LYS A 318 11.13 -17.45 4.85
N ILE A 319 10.38 -16.64 5.58
CA ILE A 319 9.23 -17.14 6.35
C ILE A 319 8.05 -17.32 5.39
N ILE A 320 7.57 -18.56 5.24
CA ILE A 320 6.45 -18.88 4.35
C ILE A 320 5.14 -18.90 5.12
N GLU A 321 5.15 -19.41 6.34
CA GLU A 321 3.95 -19.55 7.16
C GLU A 321 4.19 -19.03 8.57
N GLU A 322 3.28 -18.15 9.05
CA GLU A 322 3.31 -17.60 10.40
C GLU A 322 2.06 -18.06 11.16
N ARG A 323 2.24 -18.53 12.38
CA ARG A 323 1.16 -18.86 13.31
C ARG A 323 1.02 -17.77 14.36
N LEU A 324 -0.22 -17.36 14.63
CA LEU A 324 -0.51 -16.46 15.75
C LEU A 324 -0.46 -17.23 17.05
N VAL A 325 0.30 -16.73 18.00
CA VAL A 325 0.45 -17.32 19.34
C VAL A 325 0.17 -16.29 20.41
N GLY A 326 -0.12 -16.74 21.62
CA GLY A 326 -0.19 -15.85 22.76
C GLY A 326 1.22 -15.49 23.29
N PRO A 327 1.36 -14.40 24.06
CA PRO A 327 2.64 -13.97 24.61
C PRO A 327 3.40 -15.08 25.37
N GLY A 328 2.69 -15.86 26.17
CA GLY A 328 3.29 -16.97 26.94
C GLY A 328 3.67 -18.18 26.08
N ALA A 329 2.95 -18.47 25.00
CA ALA A 329 3.28 -19.52 24.05
C ALA A 329 4.44 -19.09 23.14
N PHE A 330 4.49 -17.82 22.76
CA PHE A 330 5.56 -17.25 21.96
C PHE A 330 6.94 -17.51 22.57
N ALA A 331 7.10 -17.26 23.87
CA ALA A 331 8.38 -17.45 24.54
C ALA A 331 8.79 -18.93 24.64
N ARG A 332 7.84 -19.86 24.83
CA ARG A 332 8.10 -21.29 25.04
C ARG A 332 8.34 -22.03 23.72
N GLU A 333 7.43 -21.90 22.76
CA GLU A 333 7.49 -22.62 21.48
C GLU A 333 8.61 -22.09 20.59
N TYR A 334 8.95 -20.80 20.73
CA TYR A 334 10.05 -20.18 20.02
C TYR A 334 11.40 -20.75 20.44
N ALA A 335 11.62 -20.92 21.73
CA ALA A 335 12.84 -21.55 22.25
C ALA A 335 12.98 -23.01 21.78
N GLN A 336 11.88 -23.75 21.71
CA GLN A 336 11.86 -25.15 21.30
C GLN A 336 12.10 -25.33 19.79
N ALA A 337 11.47 -24.53 18.94
CA ALA A 337 11.66 -24.58 17.49
C ALA A 337 13.10 -24.21 17.06
N VAL A 338 13.77 -23.35 17.80
CA VAL A 338 15.18 -23.01 17.59
C VAL A 338 16.09 -24.19 17.96
N THR A 339 15.80 -24.88 19.07
CA THR A 339 16.60 -26.02 19.55
C THR A 339 16.51 -27.20 18.59
N ASP A 340 15.30 -27.57 18.16
CA ASP A 340 15.06 -28.72 17.26
C ASP A 340 15.70 -28.53 15.85
N ARG A 341 15.84 -27.29 15.38
CA ARG A 341 16.47 -27.00 14.09
C ARG A 341 17.99 -26.82 14.15
N TRP A 342 18.50 -26.46 15.32
CA TRP A 342 19.93 -26.35 15.57
C TRP A 342 20.64 -27.69 15.38
N GLU A 343 20.05 -28.78 15.81
CA GLU A 343 20.57 -30.13 15.66
C GLU A 343 20.68 -30.59 14.20
N ASN A 344 19.94 -29.95 13.28
CA ASN A 344 19.91 -30.26 11.85
C ASN A 344 20.73 -29.34 10.95
N GLY A 345 21.65 -28.52 11.48
CA GLY A 345 22.70 -27.84 10.72
C GLY A 345 22.37 -26.50 10.06
N ALA A 346 21.27 -25.84 10.43
CA ALA A 346 20.90 -24.53 9.86
C ALA A 346 21.43 -23.35 10.70
N ALA A 347 22.70 -23.02 10.59
CA ALA A 347 23.32 -21.88 11.27
C ALA A 347 22.68 -20.51 10.94
N ALA A 348 22.15 -20.35 9.73
CA ALA A 348 21.49 -19.12 9.27
C ALA A 348 20.15 -18.80 10.01
N VAL A 349 19.53 -19.80 10.62
CA VAL A 349 18.29 -19.60 11.39
C VAL A 349 18.54 -18.88 12.72
N ARG A 350 19.77 -18.92 13.24
CA ARG A 350 20.13 -18.33 14.53
C ARG A 350 20.07 -16.81 14.56
N GLU A 351 20.34 -16.14 13.43
CA GLU A 351 20.35 -14.68 13.34
C GLU A 351 18.94 -14.09 13.12
N ALA A 352 18.08 -14.86 12.44
CA ALA A 352 16.68 -14.43 12.20
C ALA A 352 15.75 -14.65 13.40
N VAL A 353 16.19 -15.47 14.39
CA VAL A 353 15.36 -15.97 15.48
C VAL A 353 16.14 -15.88 16.78
N ALA A 354 16.18 -14.70 17.43
CA ALA A 354 16.87 -14.54 18.73
C ALA A 354 16.25 -15.42 19.82
N PRO A 355 17.03 -16.33 20.44
CA PRO A 355 16.51 -17.21 21.49
C PRO A 355 16.18 -16.40 22.75
N GLY A 356 15.03 -16.66 23.35
CA GLY A 356 14.66 -16.15 24.68
C GLY A 356 14.20 -14.69 24.69
N ALA A 357 13.63 -14.19 23.58
CA ALA A 357 13.00 -12.88 23.61
C ALA A 357 11.88 -12.90 24.66
N ASP A 358 12.08 -12.13 25.74
CA ASP A 358 11.01 -11.77 26.65
C ASP A 358 9.81 -11.33 25.78
N PRO A 359 8.60 -11.88 26.02
CA PRO A 359 7.41 -11.49 25.25
C PRO A 359 7.08 -10.00 25.31
N GLN A 360 7.81 -9.23 26.12
CA GLN A 360 7.71 -7.76 26.25
C GLN A 360 6.25 -7.29 26.36
N VAL A 361 5.41 -8.04 27.05
CA VAL A 361 3.96 -7.83 27.09
C VAL A 361 3.61 -6.43 27.58
N ALA A 362 4.26 -5.97 28.65
CA ALA A 362 4.00 -4.62 29.18
C ALA A 362 4.35 -3.52 28.16
N LEU A 363 5.51 -3.65 27.50
CA LEU A 363 5.93 -2.72 26.44
C LEU A 363 5.00 -2.80 25.24
N ALA A 364 4.62 -4.00 24.82
CA ALA A 364 3.71 -4.22 23.72
C ALA A 364 2.35 -3.56 23.95
N VAL A 365 1.75 -3.77 25.14
CA VAL A 365 0.48 -3.15 25.51
C VAL A 365 0.61 -1.63 25.59
N ALA A 366 1.70 -1.12 26.19
CA ALA A 366 1.96 0.32 26.24
C ALA A 366 2.05 0.94 24.86
N LEU A 367 2.73 0.28 23.91
CA LEU A 367 2.84 0.75 22.52
C LEU A 367 1.53 0.64 21.73
N MET A 368 0.72 -0.39 21.97
CA MET A 368 -0.63 -0.48 21.40
C MET A 368 -1.50 0.69 21.88
N VAL A 369 -1.47 0.99 23.18
CA VAL A 369 -2.20 2.13 23.74
C VAL A 369 -1.66 3.44 23.20
N ALA A 370 -0.34 3.61 23.12
CA ALA A 370 0.30 4.80 22.58
C ALA A 370 -0.05 5.01 21.08
N GLY A 371 -0.03 3.95 20.27
CA GLY A 371 -0.44 4.00 18.87
C GLY A 371 -1.91 4.41 18.70
N ALA A 372 -2.81 3.81 19.49
CA ALA A 372 -4.21 4.19 19.47
C ALA A 372 -4.42 5.64 19.94
N ALA A 373 -3.76 6.04 21.03
CA ALA A 373 -3.83 7.41 21.54
C ALA A 373 -3.30 8.45 20.54
N LEU A 374 -2.23 8.13 19.82
CA LEU A 374 -1.67 9.00 18.78
C LEU A 374 -2.70 9.30 17.69
N VAL A 375 -3.40 8.28 17.19
CA VAL A 375 -4.45 8.45 16.19
C VAL A 375 -5.60 9.31 16.71
N LEU A 376 -6.07 9.04 17.93
CA LEU A 376 -7.14 9.80 18.56
C LEU A 376 -6.74 11.26 18.80
N ALA A 377 -5.50 11.52 19.16
CA ALA A 377 -4.96 12.87 19.31
C ALA A 377 -4.91 13.62 17.97
N VAL A 378 -4.45 12.96 16.90
CA VAL A 378 -4.44 13.54 15.54
C VAL A 378 -5.87 13.87 15.08
N GLU A 379 -6.83 12.98 15.32
CA GLU A 379 -8.25 13.24 15.02
C GLU A 379 -8.78 14.46 15.79
N TRP A 380 -8.50 14.53 17.09
CA TRP A 380 -8.95 15.62 17.93
C TRP A 380 -8.38 16.97 17.49
N LEU A 381 -7.09 17.03 17.17
CA LEU A 381 -6.43 18.22 16.62
C LEU A 381 -7.02 18.65 15.27
N ALA A 382 -7.33 17.68 14.41
CA ALA A 382 -7.93 17.93 13.10
C ALA A 382 -9.35 18.51 13.22
N LYS A 383 -10.15 18.00 14.16
CA LYS A 383 -11.52 18.51 14.43
C LYS A 383 -11.51 19.89 15.10
N GLY A 384 -10.53 20.18 15.97
CA GLY A 384 -10.36 21.51 16.59
C GLY A 384 -10.15 22.60 15.52
N LYS A 385 -9.23 22.38 14.58
CA LYS A 385 -8.96 23.32 13.48
C LYS A 385 -10.13 23.53 12.52
N ARG A 386 -11.01 22.53 12.34
CA ARG A 386 -12.22 22.67 11.51
C ARG A 386 -13.29 23.54 12.18
N LYS A 387 -13.36 23.54 13.53
CA LYS A 387 -14.30 24.39 14.29
C LYS A 387 -13.85 25.84 14.36
N GLU A 388 -12.54 26.11 14.30
CA GLU A 388 -11.99 27.48 14.28
C GLU A 388 -12.06 28.11 12.88
N ALA A 389 -12.22 27.31 11.83
CA ALA A 389 -12.28 27.77 10.44
C ALA A 389 -13.73 27.91 9.90
N ALA A 390 -14.74 27.46 10.66
CA ALA A 390 -16.18 27.58 10.36
C ALA A 390 -16.83 28.68 11.20
#